data_d48c2321aba4d0b8af3974a28c375e43
#
_entry.id   d48c2321aba4d0b8af3974a28c375e43
#
_cell.length_a   1.000
_cell.length_b   1.000
_cell.length_c   1.000
_cell.angle_alpha   90.00
_cell.angle_beta   90.00
_cell.angle_gamma   90.00
#
_symmetry.space_group_name_H-M   'P 1'
#
loop_
_entity.id
_entity.type
_entity.pdbx_description
1 polymer ?
#
loop_
_entity_poly.entity_id
_entity_poly.type
_entity_poly.pdbx_seq_one_letter_code
_entity_poly.pdbx_strand_id
1 'polypeptide(L)'
;MKNKIIFFYQFIAVCIFAYTMNFINIRSIQKNNPANTEQNARSLVNNETIFSIDNEWYLNQIKNLQHGYGFTHDTSNYLYTVRRTPLYPLFYGVHYLIFGEKGSFASIKYSQIIIFGISAVFLFLATLNFTNNRKIAWLTYILYGFNLPLISYLSFTLTEAVFPALICFILYFLSRCKLSSNGTNWFMVGLFYSIAVLTRPNIVFILSTLIFCILYYNKFIFKKILTNGCFFVFGLSLLFTPWVIRNYIKTNGDIVILEKYYGDQMDYGMPNMHLKYWIACWMNPADYSSERISNCIIKNINDNEPVSGKELVDSLLNTIPPVVFKGNNKNEIKDSYSALYEYYKVKKTNINSHEIFKLEKKSILLFKNMKSDFISKAPLQYFILTPLSYLKSLIFQSNSSTLIYIEDFKTNKLAWVVKFCLLLLNVLCFTAIPLLLFYKKHTDIFWSTFLFSASTIFIIFFVNKNFEARYIFQLFPYLFISLSVVCIETYERIKLKLNF
;
A
#
# COMPACT_ATOMS: atom_id res chain seq x y z
N MET A 1 11.75 19.58 -31.24
CA MET A 1 11.77 18.18 -31.71
C MET A 1 12.70 17.30 -30.85
N LYS A 2 13.97 17.64 -30.63
CA LYS A 2 14.92 16.78 -29.88
C LYS A 2 14.44 16.28 -28.50
N ASN A 3 13.81 17.15 -27.69
CA ASN A 3 13.32 16.73 -26.36
C ASN A 3 12.15 15.72 -26.45
N LYS A 4 11.25 15.82 -27.42
CA LYS A 4 10.13 14.85 -27.58
C LYS A 4 10.65 13.46 -27.92
N ILE A 5 11.70 13.39 -28.72
CA ILE A 5 12.36 12.13 -29.12
C ILE A 5 13.00 11.49 -27.89
N ILE A 6 13.69 12.25 -27.03
CA ILE A 6 14.30 11.73 -25.80
C ILE A 6 13.22 11.13 -24.86
N PHE A 7 12.11 11.83 -24.66
CA PHE A 7 11.02 11.33 -23.80
C PHE A 7 10.39 10.06 -24.34
N PHE A 8 10.27 9.93 -25.66
CA PHE A 8 9.79 8.70 -26.28
C PHE A 8 10.75 7.52 -26.03
N TYR A 9 12.06 7.73 -26.20
CA TYR A 9 13.05 6.68 -25.89
C TYR A 9 13.08 6.34 -24.39
N GLN A 10 12.95 7.30 -23.50
CA GLN A 10 12.82 7.04 -22.06
C GLN A 10 11.62 6.15 -21.77
N PHE A 11 10.46 6.49 -22.31
CA PHE A 11 9.24 5.69 -22.16
C PHE A 11 9.43 4.25 -22.66
N ILE A 12 9.94 4.09 -23.89
CA ILE A 12 10.15 2.77 -24.50
C ILE A 12 11.14 1.94 -23.71
N ALA A 13 12.26 2.52 -23.27
CA ALA A 13 13.27 1.81 -22.50
C ALA A 13 12.71 1.20 -21.19
N VAL A 14 11.92 1.98 -20.43
CA VAL A 14 11.27 1.49 -19.21
C VAL A 14 10.23 0.43 -19.54
N CYS A 15 9.40 0.62 -20.57
CA CYS A 15 8.39 -0.37 -20.96
C CYS A 15 9.01 -1.70 -21.37
N ILE A 16 10.08 -1.67 -22.19
CA ILE A 16 10.78 -2.90 -22.62
C ILE A 16 11.39 -3.59 -21.40
N PHE A 17 12.07 -2.86 -20.52
CA PHE A 17 12.68 -3.44 -19.33
C PHE A 17 11.62 -4.05 -18.40
N ALA A 18 10.55 -3.31 -18.10
CA ALA A 18 9.46 -3.79 -17.27
C ALA A 18 8.76 -5.01 -17.88
N TYR A 19 8.51 -5.01 -19.20
CA TYR A 19 7.95 -6.16 -19.90
C TYR A 19 8.85 -7.39 -19.77
N THR A 20 10.16 -7.23 -20.02
CA THR A 20 11.14 -8.32 -19.95
C THR A 20 11.20 -8.94 -18.55
N MET A 21 11.24 -8.10 -17.50
CA MET A 21 11.27 -8.57 -16.11
C MET A 21 9.97 -9.28 -15.72
N ASN A 22 8.81 -8.76 -16.15
CA ASN A 22 7.53 -9.43 -15.93
C ASN A 22 7.42 -10.76 -16.69
N PHE A 23 7.95 -10.83 -17.91
CA PHE A 23 8.01 -12.07 -18.69
C PHE A 23 8.86 -13.13 -17.98
N ILE A 24 10.04 -12.74 -17.49
CA ILE A 24 10.93 -13.64 -16.72
C ILE A 24 10.21 -14.15 -15.46
N ASN A 25 9.53 -13.27 -14.76
CA ASN A 25 8.78 -13.58 -13.54
C ASN A 25 7.67 -14.62 -13.80
N ILE A 26 6.85 -14.39 -14.80
CA ILE A 26 5.76 -15.31 -15.20
C ILE A 26 6.32 -16.67 -15.63
N ARG A 27 7.38 -16.69 -16.45
CA ARG A 27 8.03 -17.93 -16.87
C ARG A 27 8.65 -18.71 -15.71
N SER A 28 9.22 -18.02 -14.72
CA SER A 28 9.74 -18.66 -13.51
C SER A 28 8.62 -19.36 -12.72
N ILE A 29 7.47 -18.71 -12.56
CA ILE A 29 6.32 -19.31 -11.86
C ILE A 29 5.78 -20.51 -12.64
N GLN A 30 5.63 -20.42 -13.96
CA GLN A 30 5.17 -21.54 -14.81
C GLN A 30 6.09 -22.75 -14.69
N LYS A 31 7.40 -22.54 -14.64
CA LYS A 31 8.38 -23.62 -14.49
C LYS A 31 8.33 -24.29 -13.13
N ASN A 32 8.19 -23.49 -12.07
CA ASN A 32 8.29 -23.97 -10.69
C ASN A 32 6.95 -24.49 -10.14
N ASN A 33 5.83 -24.10 -10.76
CA ASN A 33 4.48 -24.51 -10.33
C ASN A 33 3.60 -24.91 -11.54
N PRO A 34 3.89 -26.05 -12.21
CA PRO A 34 3.17 -26.46 -13.41
C PRO A 34 1.68 -26.76 -13.17
N ALA A 35 1.30 -27.13 -11.96
CA ALA A 35 -0.10 -27.43 -11.61
C ALA A 35 -0.98 -26.18 -11.50
N ASN A 36 -0.39 -25.02 -11.36
CA ASN A 36 -1.00 -23.68 -11.44
C ASN A 36 -2.37 -23.54 -10.73
N THR A 37 -2.46 -24.06 -9.51
CA THR A 37 -3.69 -23.95 -8.71
C THR A 37 -3.78 -22.52 -8.16
N GLU A 38 -4.90 -21.84 -8.42
CA GLU A 38 -5.18 -20.44 -7.99
C GLU A 38 -5.12 -20.25 -6.46
N GLN A 39 -5.04 -21.34 -5.70
CA GLN A 39 -4.92 -21.33 -4.24
C GLN A 39 -3.51 -21.14 -3.72
N ASN A 40 -2.48 -21.22 -4.59
CA ASN A 40 -1.10 -21.02 -4.17
C ASN A 40 -0.72 -19.53 -4.36
N ALA A 41 -0.16 -18.89 -3.33
CA ALA A 41 0.28 -17.48 -3.36
C ALA A 41 1.29 -17.13 -4.49
N ARG A 42 1.78 -18.13 -5.23
CA ARG A 42 2.69 -17.99 -6.37
C ARG A 42 2.14 -18.62 -7.65
N SER A 43 0.83 -18.77 -7.74
CA SER A 43 0.17 -19.22 -8.96
C SER A 43 -0.12 -18.07 -9.91
N LEU A 44 -0.51 -18.39 -11.13
CA LEU A 44 -0.89 -17.41 -12.14
C LEU A 44 -2.41 -17.47 -12.36
N VAL A 45 -3.02 -16.30 -12.50
CA VAL A 45 -4.41 -16.18 -12.95
C VAL A 45 -4.40 -16.16 -14.48
N ASN A 46 -5.06 -17.14 -15.09
CA ASN A 46 -5.11 -17.32 -16.55
C ASN A 46 -3.73 -17.26 -17.25
N ASN A 47 -2.65 -17.68 -16.58
CA ASN A 47 -1.27 -17.61 -17.05
C ASN A 47 -0.74 -16.18 -17.36
N GLU A 48 -1.39 -15.13 -16.86
CA GLU A 48 -1.09 -13.75 -17.23
C GLU A 48 -0.65 -12.87 -16.06
N THR A 49 -1.30 -12.99 -14.92
CA THR A 49 -0.99 -12.21 -13.72
C THR A 49 -0.75 -13.11 -12.52
N ILE A 50 0.02 -12.60 -11.55
CA ILE A 50 0.32 -13.33 -10.33
C ILE A 50 -0.90 -13.26 -9.41
N PHE A 51 -1.29 -14.40 -8.86
CA PHE A 51 -2.42 -14.52 -7.93
C PHE A 51 -2.20 -13.66 -6.68
N SER A 52 -3.27 -13.03 -6.24
CA SER A 52 -3.39 -12.40 -4.93
C SER A 52 -4.84 -12.55 -4.47
N ILE A 53 -5.05 -12.84 -3.19
CA ILE A 53 -6.40 -12.90 -2.59
C ILE A 53 -7.17 -11.59 -2.83
N ASP A 54 -6.48 -10.45 -2.89
CA ASP A 54 -7.12 -9.16 -3.19
C ASP A 54 -7.67 -9.06 -4.63
N ASN A 55 -7.25 -9.94 -5.57
CA ASN A 55 -7.78 -9.92 -6.95
C ASN A 55 -9.29 -10.10 -6.98
N GLU A 56 -9.82 -11.02 -6.15
CA GLU A 56 -11.25 -11.31 -6.09
C GLU A 56 -12.04 -10.09 -5.61
N TRP A 57 -11.47 -9.28 -4.71
CA TRP A 57 -12.13 -8.08 -4.21
C TRP A 57 -12.38 -7.04 -5.31
N TYR A 58 -11.48 -6.95 -6.30
CA TYR A 58 -11.63 -6.02 -7.41
C TYR A 58 -12.49 -6.59 -8.54
N LEU A 59 -12.30 -7.88 -8.85
CA LEU A 59 -13.02 -8.56 -9.91
C LEU A 59 -14.52 -8.72 -9.58
N ASN A 60 -14.85 -9.17 -8.38
CA ASN A 60 -16.23 -9.43 -7.99
C ASN A 60 -17.08 -8.16 -7.99
N GLN A 61 -16.51 -6.99 -7.64
CA GLN A 61 -17.24 -5.71 -7.75
C GLN A 61 -17.70 -5.43 -9.19
N ILE A 62 -16.88 -5.76 -10.17
CA ILE A 62 -17.21 -5.55 -11.59
C ILE A 62 -18.18 -6.61 -12.11
N LYS A 63 -17.97 -7.87 -11.76
CA LYS A 63 -18.91 -8.96 -12.09
C LYS A 63 -20.31 -8.68 -11.53
N ASN A 64 -20.39 -8.29 -10.25
CA ASN A 64 -21.66 -7.97 -9.60
C ASN A 64 -22.33 -6.74 -10.22
N LEU A 65 -21.55 -5.72 -10.60
CA LEU A 65 -22.07 -4.54 -11.30
C LEU A 65 -22.68 -4.94 -12.66
N GLN A 66 -22.03 -5.80 -13.43
CA GLN A 66 -22.52 -6.28 -14.73
C GLN A 66 -23.79 -7.12 -14.60
N HIS A 67 -23.92 -7.90 -13.52
CA HIS A 67 -25.12 -8.71 -13.26
C HIS A 67 -26.27 -7.92 -12.60
N GLY A 68 -26.14 -6.60 -12.44
CA GLY A 68 -27.19 -5.74 -11.87
C GLY A 68 -27.24 -5.71 -10.33
N TYR A 69 -26.35 -6.42 -9.64
CA TYR A 69 -26.27 -6.41 -8.16
C TYR A 69 -25.64 -5.13 -7.59
N GLY A 70 -25.16 -4.23 -8.47
CA GLY A 70 -24.48 -3.00 -8.08
C GLY A 70 -22.99 -3.21 -7.78
N PHE A 71 -22.32 -2.12 -7.44
CA PHE A 71 -20.89 -2.12 -7.18
C PHE A 71 -20.62 -2.64 -5.75
N THR A 72 -20.59 -3.96 -5.60
CA THR A 72 -20.37 -4.69 -4.34
C THR A 72 -19.44 -5.88 -4.54
N HIS A 73 -18.65 -6.21 -3.51
CA HIS A 73 -17.84 -7.42 -3.53
C HIS A 73 -18.67 -8.69 -3.33
N ASP A 74 -19.67 -8.62 -2.46
CA ASP A 74 -20.52 -9.74 -2.08
C ASP A 74 -21.97 -9.31 -2.08
N THR A 75 -22.83 -10.13 -2.64
CA THR A 75 -24.27 -9.87 -2.74
C THR A 75 -25.04 -10.28 -1.48
N SER A 76 -24.45 -11.08 -0.60
CA SER A 76 -25.07 -11.54 0.64
C SER A 76 -25.22 -10.42 1.69
N ASN A 77 -24.38 -9.39 1.63
CA ASN A 77 -24.41 -8.26 2.56
C ASN A 77 -24.18 -6.94 1.82
N TYR A 78 -25.20 -6.07 1.81
CA TYR A 78 -25.12 -4.75 1.16
C TYR A 78 -24.01 -3.85 1.72
N LEU A 79 -23.54 -4.08 2.94
CA LEU A 79 -22.44 -3.31 3.56
C LEU A 79 -21.08 -3.58 2.92
N TYR A 80 -20.93 -4.66 2.19
CA TYR A 80 -19.71 -4.91 1.39
C TYR A 80 -19.55 -3.93 0.22
N THR A 81 -20.58 -3.13 -0.07
CA THR A 81 -20.51 -2.10 -1.12
C THR A 81 -19.51 -0.99 -0.84
N VAL A 82 -19.09 -0.78 0.42
CA VAL A 82 -18.19 0.31 0.84
C VAL A 82 -16.82 -0.17 1.33
N ARG A 83 -16.50 -1.44 1.10
CA ARG A 83 -15.23 -2.04 1.57
C ARG A 83 -14.01 -1.65 0.76
N ARG A 84 -14.16 -1.21 -0.48
CA ARG A 84 -13.06 -0.83 -1.38
C ARG A 84 -13.42 0.42 -2.15
N THR A 85 -12.42 1.27 -2.36
CA THR A 85 -12.52 2.44 -3.22
C THR A 85 -12.68 2.05 -4.70
N PRO A 86 -13.32 2.89 -5.54
CA PRO A 86 -13.85 2.45 -6.83
C PRO A 86 -12.84 2.44 -7.99
N LEU A 87 -11.78 3.25 -7.95
CA LEU A 87 -11.05 3.53 -9.20
C LEU A 87 -10.19 2.37 -9.71
N TYR A 88 -9.59 1.57 -8.81
CA TYR A 88 -8.86 0.40 -9.30
C TYR A 88 -9.79 -0.70 -9.83
N PRO A 89 -10.91 -1.07 -9.13
CA PRO A 89 -11.93 -1.94 -9.73
C PRO A 89 -12.45 -1.44 -11.06
N LEU A 90 -12.74 -0.15 -11.22
CA LEU A 90 -13.21 0.41 -12.48
C LEU A 90 -12.13 0.36 -13.59
N PHE A 91 -10.87 0.64 -13.25
CA PHE A 91 -9.75 0.45 -14.16
C PHE A 91 -9.67 -1.00 -14.66
N TYR A 92 -9.76 -1.98 -13.75
CA TYR A 92 -9.86 -3.38 -14.12
C TYR A 92 -11.12 -3.66 -14.96
N GLY A 93 -12.26 -3.07 -14.59
CA GLY A 93 -13.55 -3.23 -15.24
C GLY A 93 -13.55 -2.84 -16.72
N VAL A 94 -12.82 -1.78 -17.10
CA VAL A 94 -12.65 -1.40 -18.51
C VAL A 94 -12.02 -2.54 -19.30
N HIS A 95 -10.98 -3.16 -18.76
CA HIS A 95 -10.33 -4.33 -19.39
C HIS A 95 -11.26 -5.54 -19.47
N TYR A 96 -12.01 -5.79 -18.40
CA TYR A 96 -12.96 -6.89 -18.34
C TYR A 96 -14.09 -6.73 -19.37
N LEU A 97 -14.65 -5.53 -19.53
CA LEU A 97 -15.73 -5.26 -20.48
C LEU A 97 -15.28 -5.35 -21.93
N ILE A 98 -14.03 -4.98 -22.23
CA ILE A 98 -13.50 -4.98 -23.61
C ILE A 98 -13.00 -6.37 -24.02
N PHE A 99 -12.29 -7.07 -23.13
CA PHE A 99 -11.54 -8.29 -23.46
C PHE A 99 -12.09 -9.56 -22.79
N GLY A 100 -13.17 -9.46 -22.02
CA GLY A 100 -13.70 -10.55 -21.21
C GLY A 100 -12.77 -10.95 -20.05
N GLU A 101 -13.16 -11.98 -19.29
CA GLU A 101 -12.45 -12.38 -18.08
C GLU A 101 -11.00 -12.80 -18.37
N LYS A 102 -10.79 -13.70 -19.33
CA LYS A 102 -9.44 -14.22 -19.65
C LYS A 102 -8.54 -13.13 -20.23
N GLY A 103 -9.03 -12.32 -21.17
CA GLY A 103 -8.24 -11.29 -21.82
C GLY A 103 -7.97 -10.08 -20.93
N SER A 104 -8.80 -9.84 -19.90
CA SER A 104 -8.61 -8.71 -18.97
C SER A 104 -7.30 -8.80 -18.19
N PHE A 105 -6.85 -9.99 -17.80
CA PHE A 105 -5.59 -10.16 -17.06
C PHE A 105 -4.36 -9.84 -17.91
N ALA A 106 -4.36 -10.20 -19.19
CA ALA A 106 -3.29 -9.81 -20.09
C ALA A 106 -3.30 -8.30 -20.36
N SER A 107 -4.45 -7.75 -20.73
CA SER A 107 -4.57 -6.35 -21.11
C SER A 107 -4.29 -5.38 -19.95
N ILE A 108 -4.71 -5.69 -18.72
CA ILE A 108 -4.43 -4.85 -17.54
C ILE A 108 -2.92 -4.81 -17.23
N LYS A 109 -2.23 -5.95 -17.32
CA LYS A 109 -0.78 -6.03 -17.14
C LYS A 109 -0.04 -5.10 -18.11
N TYR A 110 -0.40 -5.12 -19.40
CA TYR A 110 0.21 -4.22 -20.39
C TYR A 110 -0.12 -2.76 -20.12
N SER A 111 -1.36 -2.44 -19.74
CA SER A 111 -1.74 -1.07 -19.37
C SER A 111 -0.98 -0.59 -18.13
N GLN A 112 -0.75 -1.44 -17.14
CA GLN A 112 0.07 -1.11 -15.96
C GLN A 112 1.52 -0.80 -16.35
N ILE A 113 2.12 -1.58 -17.26
CA ILE A 113 3.47 -1.33 -17.79
C ILE A 113 3.53 0.02 -18.54
N ILE A 114 2.54 0.33 -19.38
CA ILE A 114 2.45 1.61 -20.10
C ILE A 114 2.33 2.77 -19.13
N ILE A 115 1.42 2.69 -18.16
CA ILE A 115 1.23 3.74 -17.12
C ILE A 115 2.52 3.96 -16.33
N PHE A 116 3.22 2.89 -15.95
CA PHE A 116 4.51 2.95 -15.27
C PHE A 116 5.58 3.63 -16.13
N GLY A 117 5.69 3.29 -17.42
CA GLY A 117 6.62 3.93 -18.34
C GLY A 117 6.34 5.42 -18.52
N ILE A 118 5.07 5.80 -18.67
CA ILE A 118 4.65 7.21 -18.74
C ILE A 118 5.03 7.93 -17.44
N SER A 119 4.76 7.33 -16.29
CA SER A 119 5.04 7.94 -14.98
C SER A 119 6.53 8.19 -14.74
N ALA A 120 7.40 7.33 -15.27
CA ALA A 120 8.86 7.53 -15.19
C ALA A 120 9.30 8.80 -15.94
N VAL A 121 8.71 9.06 -17.11
CA VAL A 121 8.94 10.31 -17.85
C VAL A 121 8.40 11.52 -17.09
N PHE A 122 7.21 11.42 -16.52
CA PHE A 122 6.62 12.49 -15.71
C PHE A 122 7.45 12.79 -14.46
N LEU A 123 8.02 11.76 -13.82
CA LEU A 123 8.92 11.93 -12.68
C LEU A 123 10.23 12.61 -13.10
N PHE A 124 10.80 12.26 -14.27
CA PHE A 124 11.94 12.97 -14.85
C PHE A 124 11.63 14.46 -15.02
N LEU A 125 10.50 14.79 -15.64
CA LEU A 125 10.06 16.17 -15.88
C LEU A 125 9.80 16.92 -14.57
N ALA A 126 9.15 16.26 -13.59
CA ALA A 126 8.93 16.82 -12.27
C ALA A 126 10.26 17.19 -11.59
N THR A 127 11.21 16.25 -11.58
CA THR A 127 12.54 16.46 -10.98
C THR A 127 13.31 17.56 -11.69
N LEU A 128 13.24 17.62 -13.02
CA LEU A 128 13.86 18.68 -13.79
C LEU A 128 13.28 20.06 -13.41
N ASN A 129 11.96 20.16 -13.29
CA ASN A 129 11.28 21.40 -12.89
C ASN A 129 11.61 21.80 -11.44
N PHE A 130 11.70 20.83 -10.51
CA PHE A 130 12.05 21.10 -9.11
C PHE A 130 13.49 21.58 -8.93
N THR A 131 14.43 20.98 -9.68
CA THR A 131 15.87 21.15 -9.42
C THR A 131 16.59 21.99 -10.47
N ASN A 132 16.01 22.15 -11.65
CA ASN A 132 16.64 22.72 -12.85
C ASN A 132 18.00 22.04 -13.18
N ASN A 133 18.14 20.74 -12.85
CA ASN A 133 19.34 19.96 -13.06
C ASN A 133 19.05 18.63 -13.77
N ARG A 134 19.56 18.50 -14.99
CA ARG A 134 19.35 17.30 -15.82
C ARG A 134 19.99 16.04 -15.21
N LYS A 135 21.13 16.15 -14.53
CA LYS A 135 21.81 14.99 -13.93
C LYS A 135 20.95 14.40 -12.81
N ILE A 136 20.38 15.27 -11.95
CA ILE A 136 19.44 14.85 -10.90
C ILE A 136 18.22 14.18 -11.51
N ALA A 137 17.63 14.77 -12.56
CA ALA A 137 16.45 14.21 -13.23
C ALA A 137 16.74 12.83 -13.86
N TRP A 138 17.89 12.65 -14.50
CA TRP A 138 18.30 11.35 -15.06
C TRP A 138 18.52 10.30 -13.99
N LEU A 139 19.20 10.64 -12.88
CA LEU A 139 19.40 9.69 -11.80
C LEU A 139 18.06 9.26 -11.16
N THR A 140 17.15 10.22 -10.93
CA THR A 140 15.79 9.92 -10.44
C THR A 140 15.02 9.00 -11.40
N TYR A 141 15.08 9.28 -12.70
CA TYR A 141 14.46 8.44 -13.72
C TYR A 141 14.99 7.01 -13.70
N ILE A 142 16.32 6.84 -13.60
CA ILE A 142 16.96 5.51 -13.53
C ILE A 142 16.51 4.77 -12.27
N LEU A 143 16.58 5.43 -11.11
CA LEU A 143 16.22 4.82 -9.82
C LEU A 143 14.76 4.36 -9.79
N TYR A 144 13.84 5.11 -10.42
CA TYR A 144 12.43 4.77 -10.48
C TYR A 144 12.12 3.77 -11.60
N GLY A 145 12.49 4.10 -12.84
CA GLY A 145 12.10 3.35 -14.04
C GLY A 145 12.68 1.92 -14.10
N PHE A 146 13.80 1.67 -13.40
CA PHE A 146 14.46 0.37 -13.34
C PHE A 146 14.40 -0.27 -11.94
N ASN A 147 13.46 0.19 -11.10
CA ASN A 147 13.27 -0.34 -9.76
C ASN A 147 12.57 -1.71 -9.79
N LEU A 148 13.31 -2.77 -9.49
CA LEU A 148 12.80 -4.14 -9.55
C LEU A 148 11.59 -4.39 -8.63
N PRO A 149 11.56 -3.95 -7.35
CA PRO A 149 10.38 -4.07 -6.51
C PRO A 149 9.11 -3.46 -7.12
N LEU A 150 9.17 -2.25 -7.67
CA LEU A 150 8.01 -1.61 -8.32
C LEU A 150 7.58 -2.41 -9.56
N ILE A 151 8.54 -2.81 -10.38
CA ILE A 151 8.28 -3.56 -11.62
C ILE A 151 7.64 -4.92 -11.34
N SER A 152 8.03 -5.60 -10.26
CA SER A 152 7.47 -6.90 -9.91
C SER A 152 5.97 -6.85 -9.66
N TYR A 153 5.46 -5.73 -9.12
CA TYR A 153 4.03 -5.54 -8.89
C TYR A 153 3.20 -5.29 -10.15
N LEU A 154 3.83 -4.93 -11.27
CA LEU A 154 3.11 -4.78 -12.54
C LEU A 154 2.54 -6.10 -13.08
N SER A 155 3.00 -7.24 -12.54
CA SER A 155 2.43 -8.57 -12.82
C SER A 155 1.23 -8.93 -11.94
N PHE A 156 0.88 -8.10 -10.95
CA PHE A 156 -0.27 -8.33 -10.08
C PHE A 156 -1.46 -7.48 -10.50
N THR A 157 -2.67 -7.97 -10.24
CA THR A 157 -3.89 -7.18 -10.33
C THR A 157 -4.13 -6.51 -8.97
N LEU A 158 -3.24 -5.56 -8.62
CA LEU A 158 -3.24 -4.86 -7.35
C LEU A 158 -3.03 -3.36 -7.53
N THR A 159 -3.50 -2.58 -6.57
CA THR A 159 -3.33 -1.11 -6.57
C THR A 159 -1.87 -0.68 -6.57
N GLU A 160 -0.97 -1.52 -6.02
CA GLU A 160 0.48 -1.31 -5.99
C GLU A 160 1.11 -1.16 -7.36
N ALA A 161 0.48 -1.71 -8.39
CA ALA A 161 0.94 -1.57 -9.76
C ALA A 161 0.75 -0.15 -10.33
N VAL A 162 -0.24 0.58 -9.83
CA VAL A 162 -0.67 1.86 -10.43
C VAL A 162 -0.41 3.06 -9.53
N PHE A 163 -0.57 2.93 -8.20
CA PHE A 163 -0.54 4.12 -7.35
C PHE A 163 0.82 4.85 -7.29
N PRO A 164 2.02 4.21 -7.42
CA PRO A 164 3.27 4.97 -7.51
C PRO A 164 3.31 5.89 -8.74
N ALA A 165 2.70 5.46 -9.85
CA ALA A 165 2.57 6.27 -11.04
C ALA A 165 1.69 7.51 -10.81
N LEU A 166 0.59 7.37 -10.04
CA LEU A 166 -0.27 8.49 -9.69
C LEU A 166 0.46 9.54 -8.84
N ILE A 167 1.36 9.11 -7.95
CA ILE A 167 2.24 10.04 -7.21
C ILE A 167 3.16 10.79 -8.17
N CYS A 168 3.71 10.15 -9.20
CA CYS A 168 4.54 10.82 -10.21
C CYS A 168 3.75 11.90 -10.97
N PHE A 169 2.48 11.65 -11.28
CA PHE A 169 1.62 12.66 -11.93
C PHE A 169 1.31 13.84 -11.00
N ILE A 170 1.02 13.57 -9.71
CA ILE A 170 0.86 14.63 -8.70
C ILE A 170 2.14 15.46 -8.61
N LEU A 171 3.32 14.83 -8.51
CA LEU A 171 4.62 15.51 -8.45
C LEU A 171 4.87 16.38 -9.68
N TYR A 172 4.51 15.91 -10.87
CA TYR A 172 4.64 16.70 -12.08
C TYR A 172 3.83 18.00 -12.02
N PHE A 173 2.55 17.91 -11.67
CA PHE A 173 1.71 19.11 -11.57
C PHE A 173 2.12 20.02 -10.41
N LEU A 174 2.57 19.46 -9.28
CA LEU A 174 3.19 20.24 -8.20
C LEU A 174 4.45 20.98 -8.66
N SER A 175 5.30 20.35 -9.46
CA SER A 175 6.47 21.01 -10.03
C SER A 175 6.09 22.15 -10.98
N ARG A 176 4.98 22.01 -11.67
CA ARG A 176 4.41 23.11 -12.50
C ARG A 176 3.87 24.24 -11.62
N CYS A 177 3.26 23.93 -10.46
CA CYS A 177 2.84 24.94 -9.49
C CYS A 177 4.03 25.73 -8.93
N LYS A 178 5.21 25.09 -8.74
CA LYS A 178 6.45 25.79 -8.35
C LYS A 178 6.91 26.79 -9.40
N LEU A 179 6.83 26.43 -10.69
CA LEU A 179 7.24 27.30 -11.80
C LEU A 179 6.22 28.42 -12.06
N SER A 180 4.95 28.08 -12.00
CA SER A 180 3.83 28.99 -12.23
C SER A 180 2.63 28.53 -11.42
N SER A 181 2.42 29.16 -10.26
CA SER A 181 1.29 28.85 -9.38
C SER A 181 0.00 29.42 -9.95
N ASN A 182 -0.64 28.66 -10.86
CA ASN A 182 -1.93 29.00 -11.46
C ASN A 182 -3.01 27.99 -11.09
N GLY A 183 -4.28 28.40 -11.21
CA GLY A 183 -5.44 27.58 -10.85
C GLY A 183 -5.51 26.25 -11.59
N THR A 184 -5.16 26.21 -12.89
CA THR A 184 -5.20 24.98 -13.70
C THR A 184 -4.26 23.91 -13.15
N ASN A 185 -3.02 24.27 -12.78
CA ASN A 185 -2.08 23.32 -12.22
C ASN A 185 -2.59 22.78 -10.86
N TRP A 186 -3.15 23.65 -10.01
CA TRP A 186 -3.72 23.24 -8.73
C TRP A 186 -4.97 22.37 -8.89
N PHE A 187 -5.81 22.67 -9.88
CA PHE A 187 -6.93 21.78 -10.23
C PHE A 187 -6.43 20.39 -10.62
N MET A 188 -5.42 20.30 -11.46
CA MET A 188 -4.83 19.00 -11.85
C MET A 188 -4.21 18.26 -10.67
N VAL A 189 -3.55 18.96 -9.74
CA VAL A 189 -3.07 18.35 -8.48
C VAL A 189 -4.25 17.75 -7.69
N GLY A 190 -5.34 18.49 -7.51
CA GLY A 190 -6.55 18.02 -6.83
C GLY A 190 -7.19 16.83 -7.51
N LEU A 191 -7.29 16.85 -8.84
CA LEU A 191 -7.85 15.76 -9.64
C LEU A 191 -7.01 14.47 -9.52
N PHE A 192 -5.69 14.55 -9.72
CA PHE A 192 -4.83 13.37 -9.59
C PHE A 192 -4.74 12.88 -8.14
N TYR A 193 -4.83 13.77 -7.16
CA TYR A 193 -4.94 13.38 -5.76
C TYR A 193 -6.24 12.62 -5.49
N SER A 194 -7.38 13.06 -6.02
CA SER A 194 -8.65 12.33 -5.94
C SER A 194 -8.56 10.94 -6.57
N ILE A 195 -7.98 10.85 -7.78
CA ILE A 195 -7.73 9.57 -8.46
C ILE A 195 -6.87 8.67 -7.58
N ALA A 196 -5.79 9.19 -7.02
CA ALA A 196 -4.87 8.40 -6.21
C ALA A 196 -5.53 7.89 -4.92
N VAL A 197 -6.26 8.73 -4.18
CA VAL A 197 -6.96 8.36 -2.94
C VAL A 197 -8.09 7.37 -3.20
N LEU A 198 -8.87 7.55 -4.28
CA LEU A 198 -9.92 6.61 -4.68
C LEU A 198 -9.39 5.33 -5.34
N THR A 199 -8.10 5.27 -5.66
CA THR A 199 -7.40 4.05 -6.03
C THR A 199 -6.89 3.32 -4.79
N ARG A 200 -6.30 4.06 -3.84
CA ARG A 200 -5.74 3.52 -2.59
C ARG A 200 -5.89 4.53 -1.45
N PRO A 201 -6.72 4.25 -0.43
CA PRO A 201 -7.00 5.18 0.67
C PRO A 201 -5.76 5.69 1.42
N ASN A 202 -4.72 4.85 1.56
CA ASN A 202 -3.50 5.22 2.30
C ASN A 202 -2.74 6.41 1.70
N ILE A 203 -3.05 6.83 0.46
CA ILE A 203 -2.44 8.01 -0.17
C ILE A 203 -2.97 9.32 0.43
N VAL A 204 -4.06 9.28 1.19
CA VAL A 204 -4.61 10.48 1.86
C VAL A 204 -3.53 11.28 2.61
N PHE A 205 -2.48 10.61 3.09
CA PHE A 205 -1.40 11.23 3.89
C PHE A 205 -0.50 12.19 3.11
N ILE A 206 -0.48 12.14 1.79
CA ILE A 206 0.19 13.16 0.97
C ILE A 206 -0.46 14.54 1.13
N LEU A 207 -1.68 14.62 1.68
CA LEU A 207 -2.39 15.87 1.89
C LEU A 207 -1.58 16.88 2.72
N SER A 208 -0.83 16.43 3.72
CA SER A 208 0.07 17.28 4.52
C SER A 208 1.10 18.00 3.64
N THR A 209 1.69 17.27 2.69
CA THR A 209 2.60 17.82 1.69
C THR A 209 1.91 18.78 0.73
N LEU A 210 0.70 18.45 0.28
CA LEU A 210 -0.07 19.30 -0.64
C LEU A 210 -0.44 20.62 0.02
N ILE A 211 -0.87 20.60 1.29
CA ILE A 211 -1.15 21.81 2.08
C ILE A 211 0.14 22.66 2.21
N PHE A 212 1.25 22.05 2.58
CA PHE A 212 2.54 22.75 2.63
C PHE A 212 2.86 23.41 1.29
N CYS A 213 2.74 22.69 0.16
CA CYS A 213 3.03 23.22 -1.16
C CYS A 213 2.09 24.37 -1.56
N ILE A 214 0.79 24.28 -1.22
CA ILE A 214 -0.16 25.39 -1.44
C ILE A 214 0.30 26.64 -0.70
N LEU A 215 0.68 26.52 0.55
CA LEU A 215 1.16 27.65 1.35
C LEU A 215 2.48 28.20 0.80
N TYR A 216 3.46 27.33 0.58
CA TYR A 216 4.82 27.70 0.21
C TYR A 216 4.94 28.28 -1.20
N TYR A 217 4.33 27.66 -2.22
CA TYR A 217 4.41 28.15 -3.60
C TYR A 217 3.56 29.40 -3.85
N ASN A 218 2.58 29.67 -3.02
CA ASN A 218 1.84 30.94 -3.01
C ASN A 218 2.45 32.01 -2.11
N LYS A 219 3.68 31.77 -1.58
CA LYS A 219 4.45 32.73 -0.73
C LYS A 219 3.63 33.21 0.47
N PHE A 220 2.77 32.38 1.04
CA PHE A 220 1.87 32.69 2.15
C PHE A 220 0.90 33.88 1.88
N ILE A 221 0.67 34.24 0.61
CA ILE A 221 -0.28 35.29 0.24
C ILE A 221 -1.69 34.74 0.29
N PHE A 222 -2.50 35.17 1.27
CA PHE A 222 -3.83 34.63 1.56
C PHE A 222 -4.76 34.56 0.34
N LYS A 223 -4.86 35.63 -0.47
CA LYS A 223 -5.70 35.67 -1.68
C LYS A 223 -5.31 34.57 -2.67
N LYS A 224 -4.00 34.36 -2.88
CA LYS A 224 -3.49 33.32 -3.80
C LYS A 224 -3.73 31.92 -3.24
N ILE A 225 -3.53 31.73 -1.92
CA ILE A 225 -3.81 30.47 -1.24
C ILE A 225 -5.28 30.10 -1.37
N LEU A 226 -6.18 31.07 -1.10
CA LEU A 226 -7.62 30.84 -1.22
C LEU A 226 -8.01 30.49 -2.66
N THR A 227 -7.58 31.27 -3.65
CA THR A 227 -7.93 31.03 -5.05
C THR A 227 -7.41 29.66 -5.53
N ASN A 228 -6.11 29.37 -5.32
CA ASN A 228 -5.50 28.12 -5.75
C ASN A 228 -5.98 26.92 -4.92
N GLY A 229 -6.28 27.14 -3.63
CA GLY A 229 -6.94 26.16 -2.78
C GLY A 229 -8.34 25.79 -3.27
N CYS A 230 -9.14 26.76 -3.71
CA CYS A 230 -10.45 26.48 -4.34
C CYS A 230 -10.32 25.65 -5.61
N PHE A 231 -9.35 25.94 -6.48
CA PHE A 231 -9.08 25.11 -7.67
C PHE A 231 -8.67 23.69 -7.30
N PHE A 232 -7.82 23.53 -6.28
CA PHE A 232 -7.42 22.21 -5.76
C PHE A 232 -8.65 21.44 -5.22
N VAL A 233 -9.47 22.07 -4.38
CA VAL A 233 -10.68 21.45 -3.83
C VAL A 233 -11.68 21.12 -4.94
N PHE A 234 -11.83 21.96 -5.95
CA PHE A 234 -12.70 21.69 -7.08
C PHE A 234 -12.23 20.45 -7.88
N GLY A 235 -10.92 20.34 -8.17
CA GLY A 235 -10.34 19.15 -8.78
C GLY A 235 -10.53 17.88 -7.95
N LEU A 236 -10.34 17.97 -6.61
CA LEU A 236 -10.58 16.90 -5.68
C LEU A 236 -12.06 16.46 -5.69
N SER A 237 -12.99 17.41 -5.63
CA SER A 237 -14.41 17.14 -5.45
C SER A 237 -15.04 16.46 -6.66
N LEU A 238 -14.46 16.61 -7.85
CA LEU A 238 -15.03 16.10 -9.10
C LEU A 238 -15.30 14.58 -9.05
N LEU A 239 -14.39 13.80 -8.48
CA LEU A 239 -14.54 12.33 -8.35
C LEU A 239 -14.90 11.93 -6.91
N PHE A 240 -14.47 12.70 -5.94
CA PHE A 240 -14.63 12.36 -4.53
C PHE A 240 -16.07 12.53 -4.04
N THR A 241 -16.72 13.65 -4.43
CA THR A 241 -18.11 13.94 -4.02
C THR A 241 -19.10 12.87 -4.49
N PRO A 242 -19.10 12.44 -5.78
CA PRO A 242 -19.98 11.36 -6.22
C PRO A 242 -19.81 10.07 -5.43
N TRP A 243 -18.54 9.73 -5.06
CA TRP A 243 -18.26 8.55 -4.26
C TRP A 243 -18.84 8.65 -2.85
N VAL A 244 -18.66 9.77 -2.17
CA VAL A 244 -19.18 9.99 -0.81
C VAL A 244 -20.71 9.98 -0.81
N ILE A 245 -21.35 10.68 -1.77
CA ILE A 245 -22.82 10.69 -1.91
C ILE A 245 -23.34 9.27 -2.14
N ARG A 246 -22.71 8.50 -3.05
CA ARG A 246 -23.10 7.11 -3.31
C ARG A 246 -23.01 6.27 -2.03
N ASN A 247 -21.92 6.41 -1.26
CA ASN A 247 -21.74 5.67 -0.03
C ASN A 247 -22.82 6.03 1.01
N TYR A 248 -23.11 7.32 1.20
CA TYR A 248 -24.15 7.80 2.09
C TYR A 248 -25.53 7.18 1.75
N ILE A 249 -25.89 7.15 0.47
CA ILE A 249 -27.14 6.53 0.02
C ILE A 249 -27.14 5.01 0.27
N LYS A 250 -26.03 4.32 -0.03
CA LYS A 250 -25.92 2.87 0.08
C LYS A 250 -25.81 2.35 1.52
N THR A 251 -25.41 3.19 2.46
CA THR A 251 -25.28 2.84 3.88
C THR A 251 -26.43 3.39 4.74
N ASN A 252 -27.50 3.88 4.10
CA ASN A 252 -28.68 4.45 4.78
C ASN A 252 -28.32 5.60 5.76
N GLY A 253 -27.40 6.48 5.35
CA GLY A 253 -27.04 7.68 6.10
C GLY A 253 -25.69 7.67 6.79
N ASP A 254 -24.92 6.57 6.73
CA ASP A 254 -23.55 6.55 7.25
C ASP A 254 -22.61 7.36 6.36
N ILE A 255 -21.81 8.24 6.95
CA ILE A 255 -20.79 9.00 6.24
C ILE A 255 -19.55 8.14 6.07
N VAL A 256 -19.42 7.49 4.92
CA VAL A 256 -18.23 6.71 4.55
C VAL A 256 -17.45 7.46 3.48
N ILE A 257 -16.36 8.09 3.90
CA ILE A 257 -15.54 8.94 3.04
C ILE A 257 -14.72 8.11 2.03
N LEU A 258 -14.08 7.05 2.49
CA LEU A 258 -13.23 6.20 1.65
C LEU A 258 -13.73 4.75 1.64
N GLU A 259 -13.42 4.00 2.69
CA GLU A 259 -13.83 2.63 2.89
C GLU A 259 -14.16 2.38 4.36
N LYS A 260 -15.06 1.45 4.62
CA LYS A 260 -15.41 1.02 5.97
C LYS A 260 -15.62 -0.49 5.96
N TYR A 261 -15.05 -1.15 6.96
CA TYR A 261 -15.24 -2.57 7.19
C TYR A 261 -16.30 -2.76 8.26
N TYR A 262 -17.39 -3.38 7.85
CA TYR A 262 -18.43 -3.82 8.77
C TYR A 262 -18.22 -5.32 9.07
N GLY A 263 -18.60 -5.77 10.28
CA GLY A 263 -18.69 -7.19 10.60
C GLY A 263 -19.91 -7.85 9.98
N ASP A 264 -20.16 -9.09 10.35
CA ASP A 264 -21.37 -9.82 9.93
C ASP A 264 -22.66 -9.14 10.45
N GLN A 265 -22.50 -8.28 11.49
CA GLN A 265 -23.50 -7.32 11.91
C GLN A 265 -22.90 -5.91 12.03
N MET A 266 -23.71 -4.88 11.74
CA MET A 266 -23.32 -3.49 11.47
C MET A 266 -22.38 -2.84 12.47
N ASP A 267 -22.45 -3.18 13.77
CA ASP A 267 -21.78 -2.46 14.85
C ASP A 267 -20.46 -3.06 15.29
N TYR A 268 -20.10 -4.24 14.82
CA TYR A 268 -18.93 -4.98 15.29
C TYR A 268 -18.06 -5.39 14.12
N GLY A 269 -16.77 -5.10 14.18
CA GLY A 269 -15.81 -5.62 13.21
C GLY A 269 -15.60 -7.13 13.38
N MET A 270 -14.98 -7.79 12.40
CA MET A 270 -14.67 -9.22 12.50
C MET A 270 -13.75 -9.53 13.68
N PRO A 271 -13.94 -10.62 14.44
CA PRO A 271 -13.05 -11.02 15.55
C PRO A 271 -11.57 -11.05 15.15
N ASN A 272 -11.25 -11.54 13.93
CA ASN A 272 -9.89 -11.56 13.40
C ASN A 272 -9.25 -10.16 13.27
N MET A 273 -10.04 -9.11 12.99
CA MET A 273 -9.53 -7.73 12.96
C MET A 273 -9.13 -7.26 14.37
N HIS A 274 -9.89 -7.63 15.41
CA HIS A 274 -9.57 -7.27 16.79
C HIS A 274 -8.39 -8.08 17.32
N LEU A 275 -8.25 -9.34 16.92
CA LEU A 275 -7.03 -10.14 17.14
C LEU A 275 -5.83 -9.43 16.49
N LYS A 276 -5.93 -8.99 15.26
CA LYS A 276 -4.88 -8.23 14.56
C LYS A 276 -4.53 -6.92 15.29
N TYR A 277 -5.51 -6.19 15.78
CA TYR A 277 -5.28 -4.95 16.54
C TYR A 277 -4.61 -5.20 17.89
N TRP A 278 -4.89 -6.32 18.56
CA TRP A 278 -4.17 -6.71 19.76
C TRP A 278 -2.73 -7.12 19.47
N ILE A 279 -2.49 -7.93 18.45
CA ILE A 279 -1.13 -8.30 18.01
C ILE A 279 -0.31 -7.05 17.70
N ALA A 280 -0.92 -6.07 17.02
CA ALA A 280 -0.29 -4.80 16.67
C ALA A 280 0.17 -3.95 17.88
N CYS A 281 -0.25 -4.28 19.09
CA CYS A 281 0.22 -3.60 20.28
C CYS A 281 1.67 -3.94 20.63
N TRP A 282 2.14 -5.13 20.30
CA TRP A 282 3.41 -5.67 20.76
C TRP A 282 4.34 -6.17 19.64
N MET A 283 3.81 -6.43 18.45
CA MET A 283 4.57 -6.90 17.30
C MET A 283 3.90 -6.44 15.99
N ASN A 284 4.66 -6.45 14.90
CA ASN A 284 4.08 -6.24 13.58
C ASN A 284 3.17 -7.43 13.20
N PRO A 285 1.89 -7.20 12.89
CA PRO A 285 0.98 -8.26 12.47
C PRO A 285 1.41 -9.02 11.20
N ALA A 286 2.27 -8.43 10.36
CA ALA A 286 2.85 -9.12 9.21
C ALA A 286 3.87 -10.20 9.62
N ASP A 287 4.54 -10.02 10.77
CA ASP A 287 5.52 -10.98 11.29
C ASP A 287 4.86 -12.08 12.15
N TYR A 288 3.77 -11.73 12.85
CA TYR A 288 2.95 -12.67 13.64
C TYR A 288 1.50 -12.56 13.17
N SER A 289 1.16 -13.35 12.16
CA SER A 289 -0.09 -13.18 11.41
C SER A 289 -1.31 -13.65 12.21
N SER A 290 -2.27 -12.74 12.41
CA SER A 290 -3.61 -13.07 12.91
C SER A 290 -4.34 -14.06 11.99
N GLU A 291 -4.10 -13.98 10.69
CA GLU A 291 -4.66 -14.89 9.70
C GLU A 291 -4.12 -16.31 9.90
N ARG A 292 -2.83 -16.47 10.22
CA ARG A 292 -2.25 -17.78 10.54
C ARG A 292 -2.94 -18.43 11.74
N ILE A 293 -3.21 -17.66 12.79
CA ILE A 293 -3.93 -18.16 13.98
C ILE A 293 -5.34 -18.59 13.60
N SER A 294 -6.08 -17.72 12.92
CA SER A 294 -7.44 -18.01 12.46
C SER A 294 -7.48 -19.20 11.52
N ASN A 295 -6.55 -19.30 10.57
CA ASN A 295 -6.46 -20.42 9.64
C ASN A 295 -6.11 -21.74 10.33
N CYS A 296 -5.23 -21.72 11.36
CA CYS A 296 -4.98 -22.91 12.18
C CYS A 296 -6.24 -23.39 12.88
N ILE A 297 -7.04 -22.46 13.44
CA ILE A 297 -8.31 -22.78 14.09
C ILE A 297 -9.31 -23.34 13.07
N ILE A 298 -9.50 -22.68 11.93
CA ILE A 298 -10.43 -23.08 10.89
C ILE A 298 -10.03 -24.44 10.32
N LYS A 299 -8.75 -24.67 10.06
CA LYS A 299 -8.24 -25.94 9.57
C LYS A 299 -8.54 -27.08 10.56
N ASN A 300 -8.20 -26.89 11.83
CA ASN A 300 -8.49 -27.89 12.87
C ASN A 300 -10.00 -28.26 12.92
N ILE A 301 -10.88 -27.25 12.79
CA ILE A 301 -12.33 -27.46 12.78
C ILE A 301 -12.77 -28.19 11.49
N ASN A 302 -12.14 -27.90 10.34
CA ASN A 302 -12.54 -28.44 9.03
C ASN A 302 -12.07 -29.89 8.82
N ASP A 303 -10.84 -30.18 9.22
CA ASP A 303 -10.19 -31.46 8.94
C ASP A 303 -10.62 -32.55 9.95
N ASN A 304 -11.49 -32.23 10.93
CA ASN A 304 -11.86 -33.10 12.05
C ASN A 304 -10.62 -33.72 12.72
N GLU A 305 -9.54 -32.93 12.82
CA GLU A 305 -8.29 -33.39 13.38
C GLU A 305 -8.45 -33.87 14.82
N PRO A 306 -7.66 -34.88 15.25
CA PRO A 306 -7.79 -35.51 16.57
C PRO A 306 -7.41 -34.56 17.73
N VAL A 307 -6.90 -33.35 17.45
CA VAL A 307 -6.50 -32.38 18.46
C VAL A 307 -7.74 -31.66 18.99
N SER A 308 -8.01 -31.81 20.28
CA SER A 308 -9.12 -31.10 20.91
C SER A 308 -8.91 -29.57 20.83
N GLY A 309 -10.02 -28.80 20.76
CA GLY A 309 -9.94 -27.35 20.74
C GLY A 309 -9.14 -26.77 21.91
N LYS A 310 -9.15 -27.44 23.07
CA LYS A 310 -8.33 -27.08 24.25
C LYS A 310 -6.83 -27.25 23.99
N GLU A 311 -6.42 -28.37 23.44
CA GLU A 311 -5.02 -28.65 23.09
C GLU A 311 -4.50 -27.69 22.00
N LEU A 312 -5.33 -27.38 20.99
CA LEU A 312 -4.98 -26.38 19.99
C LEU A 312 -4.74 -25.01 20.61
N VAL A 313 -5.64 -24.55 21.48
CA VAL A 313 -5.50 -23.27 22.20
C VAL A 313 -4.24 -23.27 23.07
N ASP A 314 -3.95 -24.35 23.78
CA ASP A 314 -2.73 -24.47 24.60
C ASP A 314 -1.46 -24.48 23.71
N SER A 315 -1.50 -25.10 22.53
CA SER A 315 -0.43 -25.05 21.52
C SER A 315 -0.21 -23.61 21.01
N LEU A 316 -1.27 -22.90 20.67
CA LEU A 316 -1.17 -21.49 20.23
C LEU A 316 -0.60 -20.60 21.34
N LEU A 317 -0.95 -20.83 22.61
CA LEU A 317 -0.40 -20.09 23.75
C LEU A 317 1.13 -20.24 23.86
N ASN A 318 1.68 -21.40 23.53
CA ASN A 318 3.12 -21.64 23.58
C ASN A 318 3.89 -20.90 22.45
N THR A 319 3.21 -20.40 21.42
CA THR A 319 3.83 -19.61 20.36
C THR A 319 3.88 -18.11 20.67
N ILE A 320 3.28 -17.67 21.78
CA ILE A 320 3.17 -16.24 22.13
C ILE A 320 4.51 -15.73 22.63
N PRO A 321 5.03 -14.62 22.07
CA PRO A 321 6.25 -14.01 22.51
C PRO A 321 6.17 -13.50 23.97
N PRO A 322 7.26 -13.58 24.75
CA PRO A 322 7.27 -13.14 26.17
C PRO A 322 6.87 -11.66 26.37
N VAL A 323 7.05 -10.81 25.37
CA VAL A 323 6.68 -9.39 25.42
C VAL A 323 5.18 -9.18 25.69
N VAL A 324 4.33 -10.11 25.29
CA VAL A 324 2.87 -10.04 25.49
C VAL A 324 2.51 -10.05 26.96
N PHE A 325 3.25 -10.82 27.77
CA PHE A 325 3.01 -10.95 29.21
C PHE A 325 3.37 -9.71 30.03
N LYS A 326 3.91 -8.65 29.39
CA LYS A 326 4.04 -7.33 30.02
C LYS A 326 2.69 -6.64 30.24
N GLY A 327 1.68 -6.97 29.47
CA GLY A 327 0.36 -6.32 29.53
C GLY A 327 -0.81 -7.26 29.74
N ASN A 328 -0.69 -8.53 29.31
CA ASN A 328 -1.76 -9.52 29.40
C ASN A 328 -1.31 -10.78 30.14
N ASN A 329 -2.21 -11.43 30.88
CA ASN A 329 -1.91 -12.70 31.50
C ASN A 329 -2.30 -13.90 30.61
N LYS A 330 -1.76 -15.09 30.95
CA LYS A 330 -1.96 -16.32 30.17
C LYS A 330 -3.42 -16.76 30.10
N ASN A 331 -4.20 -16.54 31.17
CA ASN A 331 -5.59 -16.94 31.23
C ASN A 331 -6.47 -16.05 30.32
N GLU A 332 -6.28 -14.72 30.34
CA GLU A 332 -6.98 -13.78 29.45
C GLU A 332 -6.79 -14.16 27.96
N ILE A 333 -5.57 -14.53 27.59
CA ILE A 333 -5.25 -14.92 26.22
C ILE A 333 -5.92 -16.25 25.88
N LYS A 334 -5.88 -17.21 26.81
CA LYS A 334 -6.52 -18.53 26.67
C LYS A 334 -8.03 -18.37 26.47
N ASP A 335 -8.68 -17.53 27.25
CA ASP A 335 -10.12 -17.27 27.16
C ASP A 335 -10.49 -16.63 25.82
N SER A 336 -9.65 -15.71 25.35
CA SER A 336 -9.85 -15.03 24.06
C SER A 336 -9.71 -15.97 22.86
N TYR A 337 -8.70 -16.86 22.88
CA TYR A 337 -8.51 -17.87 21.84
C TYR A 337 -9.60 -18.95 21.89
N SER A 338 -10.03 -19.33 23.09
CA SER A 338 -11.16 -20.26 23.24
C SER A 338 -12.46 -19.68 22.69
N ALA A 339 -12.73 -18.40 22.96
CA ALA A 339 -13.91 -17.71 22.42
C ALA A 339 -13.84 -17.60 20.88
N LEU A 340 -12.66 -17.37 20.31
CA LEU A 340 -12.44 -17.34 18.86
C LEU A 340 -12.65 -18.73 18.23
N TYR A 341 -12.16 -19.78 18.88
CA TYR A 341 -12.39 -21.16 18.46
C TYR A 341 -13.89 -21.52 18.42
N GLU A 342 -14.62 -21.24 19.48
CA GLU A 342 -16.07 -21.50 19.55
C GLU A 342 -16.84 -20.70 18.51
N TYR A 343 -16.46 -19.42 18.27
CA TYR A 343 -17.06 -18.62 17.19
C TYR A 343 -16.91 -19.29 15.82
N TYR A 344 -15.72 -19.75 15.43
CA TYR A 344 -15.50 -20.40 14.15
C TYR A 344 -16.20 -21.76 14.06
N LYS A 345 -16.25 -22.51 15.17
CA LYS A 345 -16.93 -23.80 15.25
C LYS A 345 -18.43 -23.66 14.99
N VAL A 346 -19.08 -22.71 15.69
CA VAL A 346 -20.54 -22.48 15.50
C VAL A 346 -20.82 -21.86 14.14
N LYS A 347 -19.96 -20.97 13.64
CA LYS A 347 -20.08 -20.40 12.29
C LYS A 347 -20.04 -21.48 11.19
N LYS A 348 -19.27 -22.54 11.35
CA LYS A 348 -19.21 -23.67 10.40
C LYS A 348 -20.54 -24.46 10.38
N THR A 349 -21.17 -24.66 11.54
CA THR A 349 -22.40 -25.45 11.65
C THR A 349 -23.65 -24.71 11.16
N ASN A 350 -23.58 -23.39 11.02
CA ASN A 350 -24.61 -22.48 10.48
C ASN A 350 -26.02 -22.61 11.12
N ILE A 351 -26.11 -23.14 12.37
CA ILE A 351 -27.36 -23.59 12.97
C ILE A 351 -28.13 -22.41 13.62
N ASN A 352 -27.45 -21.34 14.08
CA ASN A 352 -28.13 -20.25 14.79
C ASN A 352 -27.42 -18.90 14.65
N SER A 353 -28.00 -17.97 13.90
CA SER A 353 -27.45 -16.63 13.70
C SER A 353 -27.31 -15.80 14.99
N HIS A 354 -28.19 -16.02 15.96
CA HIS A 354 -28.12 -15.32 17.25
C HIS A 354 -26.94 -15.79 18.12
N GLU A 355 -26.65 -17.07 18.10
CA GLU A 355 -25.50 -17.66 18.81
C GLU A 355 -24.18 -17.22 18.18
N ILE A 356 -24.10 -17.23 16.86
CA ILE A 356 -22.93 -16.71 16.10
C ILE A 356 -22.65 -15.26 16.53
N PHE A 357 -23.67 -14.42 16.54
CA PHE A 357 -23.54 -13.02 16.95
C PHE A 357 -23.07 -12.86 18.40
N LYS A 358 -23.61 -13.63 19.34
CA LYS A 358 -23.20 -13.60 20.73
C LYS A 358 -21.73 -13.97 20.91
N LEU A 359 -21.26 -15.01 20.20
CA LEU A 359 -19.87 -15.45 20.24
C LEU A 359 -18.93 -14.46 19.53
N GLU A 360 -19.35 -13.88 18.41
CA GLU A 360 -18.65 -12.79 17.72
C GLU A 360 -18.42 -11.62 18.66
N LYS A 361 -19.47 -11.12 19.27
CA LYS A 361 -19.43 -10.01 20.26
C LYS A 361 -18.53 -10.33 21.44
N LYS A 362 -18.63 -11.55 21.99
CA LYS A 362 -17.78 -12.00 23.10
C LYS A 362 -16.31 -11.99 22.71
N SER A 363 -15.96 -12.59 21.56
CA SER A 363 -14.60 -12.66 21.08
C SER A 363 -14.00 -11.28 20.82
N ILE A 364 -14.76 -10.38 20.16
CA ILE A 364 -14.37 -8.99 19.93
C ILE A 364 -14.11 -8.25 21.23
N LEU A 365 -14.99 -8.40 22.22
CA LEU A 365 -14.86 -7.71 23.51
C LEU A 365 -13.60 -8.15 24.24
N LEU A 366 -13.31 -9.45 24.27
CA LEU A 366 -12.10 -9.99 24.89
C LEU A 366 -10.83 -9.42 24.25
N PHE A 367 -10.71 -9.39 22.92
CA PHE A 367 -9.56 -8.79 22.26
C PHE A 367 -9.47 -7.28 22.47
N LYS A 368 -10.60 -6.56 22.54
CA LYS A 368 -10.61 -5.13 22.87
C LYS A 368 -10.09 -4.89 24.29
N ASN A 369 -10.53 -5.68 25.26
CA ASN A 369 -10.07 -5.59 26.65
C ASN A 369 -8.58 -5.88 26.73
N MET A 370 -8.10 -6.98 26.12
CA MET A 370 -6.68 -7.33 26.07
C MET A 370 -5.83 -6.19 25.46
N LYS A 371 -6.32 -5.56 24.37
CA LYS A 371 -5.66 -4.39 23.79
C LYS A 371 -5.59 -3.24 24.78
N SER A 372 -6.71 -2.91 25.44
CA SER A 372 -6.80 -1.83 26.43
C SER A 372 -5.85 -2.07 27.60
N ASP A 373 -5.86 -3.29 28.14
CA ASP A 373 -4.99 -3.70 29.24
C ASP A 373 -3.52 -3.64 28.87
N PHE A 374 -3.16 -4.08 27.66
CA PHE A 374 -1.79 -3.98 27.17
C PHE A 374 -1.33 -2.53 27.07
N ILE A 375 -2.17 -1.63 26.55
CA ILE A 375 -1.85 -0.21 26.45
C ILE A 375 -1.63 0.41 27.83
N SER A 376 -2.48 0.09 28.81
CA SER A 376 -2.39 0.63 30.17
C SER A 376 -1.20 0.09 30.95
N LYS A 377 -0.91 -1.22 30.84
CA LYS A 377 0.14 -1.91 31.63
C LYS A 377 1.53 -1.81 30.96
N ALA A 378 1.60 -1.67 29.63
CA ALA A 378 2.85 -1.64 28.87
C ALA A 378 2.92 -0.44 27.89
N PRO A 379 2.69 0.81 28.33
CA PRO A 379 2.62 1.98 27.44
C PRO A 379 3.92 2.22 26.67
N LEU A 380 5.07 2.02 27.28
CA LEU A 380 6.38 2.15 26.62
C LEU A 380 6.51 1.19 25.41
N GLN A 381 6.06 -0.06 25.63
CA GLN A 381 6.08 -1.04 24.53
C GLN A 381 5.16 -0.60 23.41
N TYR A 382 3.93 -0.18 23.71
CA TYR A 382 2.92 0.19 22.75
C TYR A 382 3.24 1.46 21.96
N PHE A 383 3.65 2.55 22.63
CA PHE A 383 3.84 3.86 22.00
C PHE A 383 5.25 4.09 21.44
N ILE A 384 6.26 3.34 21.92
CA ILE A 384 7.66 3.60 21.55
C ILE A 384 8.31 2.37 20.92
N LEU A 385 8.43 1.26 21.66
CA LEU A 385 9.27 0.14 21.22
C LEU A 385 8.69 -0.59 20.00
N THR A 386 7.37 -0.78 19.95
CA THR A 386 6.70 -1.39 18.79
C THR A 386 6.80 -0.50 17.54
N PRO A 387 6.47 0.81 17.57
CA PRO A 387 6.73 1.72 16.44
C PRO A 387 8.19 1.78 16.00
N LEU A 388 9.15 1.76 16.92
CA LEU A 388 10.57 1.72 16.59
C LEU A 388 10.96 0.42 15.87
N SER A 389 10.35 -0.71 16.23
CA SER A 389 10.56 -1.97 15.49
C SER A 389 10.04 -1.88 14.05
N TYR A 390 8.92 -1.19 13.83
CA TYR A 390 8.42 -0.92 12.48
C TYR A 390 9.34 0.00 11.69
N LEU A 391 9.87 1.06 12.33
CA LEU A 391 10.83 1.98 11.72
C LEU A 391 12.11 1.24 11.32
N LYS A 392 12.62 0.36 12.18
CA LYS A 392 13.75 -0.51 11.86
C LYS A 392 13.44 -1.38 10.62
N SER A 393 12.29 -2.03 10.60
CA SER A 393 11.87 -2.87 9.47
C SER A 393 11.67 -2.06 8.19
N LEU A 394 11.17 -0.82 8.29
CA LEU A 394 11.02 0.11 7.16
C LEU A 394 12.36 0.46 6.51
N ILE A 395 13.36 0.81 7.31
CA ILE A 395 14.65 1.31 6.82
C ILE A 395 15.54 0.14 6.37
N PHE A 396 15.62 -0.93 7.16
CA PHE A 396 16.54 -2.05 6.97
C PHE A 396 15.88 -3.26 6.28
N GLN A 397 15.14 -3.01 5.20
CA GLN A 397 14.56 -4.05 4.35
C GLN A 397 15.05 -3.95 2.90
N SER A 398 15.11 -5.09 2.25
CA SER A 398 15.52 -5.16 0.84
C SER A 398 14.35 -5.07 -0.14
N ASN A 399 13.10 -5.15 0.32
CA ASN A 399 11.90 -5.36 -0.53
C ASN A 399 12.01 -6.58 -1.48
N SER A 400 12.97 -7.47 -1.23
CA SER A 400 13.22 -8.63 -2.10
C SER A 400 12.15 -9.71 -1.98
N SER A 401 11.33 -9.69 -0.92
CA SER A 401 10.15 -10.57 -0.78
C SER A 401 9.11 -10.38 -1.89
N THR A 402 9.17 -9.25 -2.60
CA THR A 402 8.30 -8.94 -3.74
C THR A 402 8.85 -9.48 -5.07
N LEU A 403 10.10 -9.98 -5.10
CA LEU A 403 10.77 -10.46 -6.30
C LEU A 403 10.59 -11.98 -6.40
N ILE A 404 9.67 -12.41 -7.24
CA ILE A 404 9.32 -13.84 -7.40
C ILE A 404 10.37 -14.58 -8.23
N TYR A 405 11.01 -13.89 -9.20
CA TYR A 405 12.05 -14.45 -10.05
C TYR A 405 13.42 -14.61 -9.34
N ILE A 406 13.56 -14.14 -8.11
CA ILE A 406 14.79 -14.29 -7.30
C ILE A 406 14.40 -14.99 -5.98
N GLU A 407 14.02 -16.28 -6.08
CA GLU A 407 13.48 -17.00 -4.91
C GLU A 407 14.56 -17.59 -4.02
N ASP A 408 15.60 -18.15 -4.60
CA ASP A 408 16.59 -18.90 -3.85
C ASP A 408 17.78 -18.04 -3.43
N PHE A 409 17.54 -17.25 -2.35
CA PHE A 409 18.60 -16.46 -1.73
C PHE A 409 19.67 -17.31 -1.01
N LYS A 410 19.43 -18.59 -0.75
CA LYS A 410 20.38 -19.44 -0.02
C LYS A 410 21.45 -20.02 -0.94
N THR A 411 21.08 -20.37 -2.15
CA THR A 411 21.95 -21.05 -3.11
C THR A 411 22.43 -20.13 -4.23
N ASN A 412 21.71 -19.04 -4.52
CA ASN A 412 22.00 -18.14 -5.63
C ASN A 412 22.77 -16.89 -5.20
N LYS A 413 24.07 -16.83 -5.52
CA LYS A 413 24.95 -15.69 -5.20
C LYS A 413 24.44 -14.37 -5.81
N LEU A 414 23.90 -14.39 -7.02
CA LEU A 414 23.34 -13.20 -7.67
C LEU A 414 22.13 -12.66 -6.89
N ALA A 415 21.26 -13.54 -6.39
CA ALA A 415 20.14 -13.15 -5.56
C ALA A 415 20.58 -12.43 -4.27
N TRP A 416 21.68 -12.87 -3.65
CA TRP A 416 22.29 -12.19 -2.50
C TRP A 416 22.77 -10.78 -2.84
N VAL A 417 23.46 -10.61 -3.99
CA VAL A 417 23.94 -9.30 -4.45
C VAL A 417 22.76 -8.37 -4.68
N VAL A 418 21.73 -8.83 -5.39
CA VAL A 418 20.51 -8.02 -5.64
C VAL A 418 19.83 -7.64 -4.33
N LYS A 419 19.69 -8.58 -3.40
CA LYS A 419 19.11 -8.31 -2.07
C LYS A 419 19.91 -7.25 -1.31
N PHE A 420 21.23 -7.34 -1.33
CA PHE A 420 22.10 -6.37 -0.67
C PHE A 420 22.02 -4.99 -1.34
N CYS A 421 22.02 -4.91 -2.67
CA CYS A 421 21.87 -3.64 -3.40
C CYS A 421 20.51 -2.98 -3.10
N LEU A 422 19.43 -3.75 -3.05
CA LEU A 422 18.11 -3.22 -2.71
C LEU A 422 18.03 -2.75 -1.26
N LEU A 423 18.65 -3.47 -0.31
CA LEU A 423 18.77 -3.04 1.07
C LEU A 423 19.54 -1.72 1.18
N LEU A 424 20.70 -1.64 0.53
CA LEU A 424 21.52 -0.44 0.50
C LEU A 424 20.75 0.74 -0.11
N LEU A 425 20.08 0.53 -1.24
CA LEU A 425 19.23 1.55 -1.87
C LEU A 425 18.16 2.07 -0.91
N ASN A 426 17.48 1.17 -0.20
CA ASN A 426 16.44 1.55 0.75
C ASN A 426 17.00 2.40 1.91
N VAL A 427 18.11 1.97 2.51
CA VAL A 427 18.81 2.73 3.57
C VAL A 427 19.24 4.11 3.06
N LEU A 428 19.84 4.19 1.87
CA LEU A 428 20.27 5.46 1.27
C LEU A 428 19.09 6.38 0.98
N CYS A 429 17.94 5.84 0.56
CA CYS A 429 16.72 6.62 0.35
C CYS A 429 16.24 7.32 1.63
N PHE A 430 16.18 6.61 2.75
CA PHE A 430 15.75 7.20 4.02
C PHE A 430 16.79 8.12 4.63
N THR A 431 18.09 7.82 4.51
CA THR A 431 19.17 8.70 4.97
C THR A 431 19.29 9.98 4.14
N ALA A 432 18.84 9.96 2.88
CA ALA A 432 18.83 11.16 2.06
C ALA A 432 17.89 12.26 2.61
N ILE A 433 16.83 11.90 3.33
CA ILE A 433 15.89 12.90 3.88
C ILE A 433 16.61 13.88 4.81
N PRO A 434 17.26 13.48 5.93
CA PRO A 434 17.97 14.40 6.79
C PRO A 434 19.15 15.06 6.09
N LEU A 435 19.81 14.40 5.14
CA LEU A 435 20.93 14.99 4.41
C LEU A 435 20.50 16.15 3.50
N LEU A 436 19.25 16.21 3.05
CA LEU A 436 18.72 17.35 2.29
C LEU A 436 18.79 18.68 3.06
N LEU A 437 18.81 18.65 4.39
CA LEU A 437 18.97 19.87 5.23
C LEU A 437 20.26 20.65 4.92
N PHE A 438 21.31 19.96 4.46
CA PHE A 438 22.56 20.60 4.06
C PHE A 438 22.50 21.30 2.68
N TYR A 439 21.37 21.16 1.97
CA TYR A 439 21.16 21.69 0.61
C TYR A 439 20.00 22.69 0.59
N LYS A 440 20.22 23.90 1.18
CA LYS A 440 19.19 24.95 1.33
C LYS A 440 18.44 25.32 0.04
N LYS A 441 19.08 25.14 -1.13
CA LYS A 441 18.47 25.36 -2.45
C LYS A 441 17.25 24.45 -2.69
N HIS A 442 17.16 23.31 -2.01
CA HIS A 442 16.13 22.27 -2.19
C HIS A 442 15.23 22.12 -0.96
N THR A 443 15.02 23.20 -0.21
CA THR A 443 14.18 23.22 1.00
C THR A 443 12.76 22.76 0.77
N ASP A 444 12.18 23.07 -0.39
CA ASP A 444 10.84 22.61 -0.77
C ASP A 444 10.78 21.08 -0.97
N ILE A 445 11.82 20.49 -1.58
CA ILE A 445 11.94 19.03 -1.74
C ILE A 445 12.09 18.38 -0.37
N PHE A 446 12.94 18.96 0.51
CA PHE A 446 13.10 18.45 1.88
C PHE A 446 11.76 18.39 2.62
N TRP A 447 11.06 19.53 2.74
CA TRP A 447 9.81 19.60 3.49
C TRP A 447 8.72 18.72 2.87
N SER A 448 8.61 18.68 1.55
CA SER A 448 7.64 17.83 0.85
C SER A 448 7.90 16.36 1.13
N THR A 449 9.14 15.89 1.01
CA THR A 449 9.52 14.49 1.27
C THR A 449 9.36 14.15 2.75
N PHE A 450 9.81 15.05 3.64
CA PHE A 450 9.72 14.84 5.09
C PHE A 450 8.25 14.73 5.55
N LEU A 451 7.40 15.67 5.16
CA LEU A 451 5.99 15.68 5.55
C LEU A 451 5.26 14.45 5.04
N PHE A 452 5.48 14.05 3.78
CA PHE A 452 4.86 12.85 3.25
C PHE A 452 5.37 11.57 3.93
N SER A 453 6.67 11.48 4.14
CA SER A 453 7.26 10.31 4.82
C SER A 453 6.81 10.26 6.29
N ALA A 454 6.87 11.37 7.01
CA ALA A 454 6.48 11.45 8.41
C ALA A 454 4.99 11.13 8.61
N SER A 455 4.09 11.71 7.80
CA SER A 455 2.65 11.42 7.89
C SER A 455 2.35 9.97 7.53
N THR A 456 2.99 9.41 6.50
CA THR A 456 2.84 8.01 6.12
C THR A 456 3.33 7.07 7.24
N ILE A 457 4.53 7.33 7.79
CA ILE A 457 5.11 6.57 8.90
C ILE A 457 4.21 6.66 10.14
N PHE A 458 3.77 7.88 10.49
CA PHE A 458 2.90 8.09 11.64
C PHE A 458 1.63 7.22 11.54
N ILE A 459 0.97 7.23 10.41
CA ILE A 459 -0.27 6.46 10.25
C ILE A 459 -0.02 4.95 10.20
N ILE A 460 1.00 4.50 9.48
CA ILE A 460 1.31 3.07 9.41
C ILE A 460 1.70 2.53 10.80
N PHE A 461 2.50 3.28 11.58
CA PHE A 461 3.07 2.78 12.82
C PHE A 461 2.20 3.05 14.06
N PHE A 462 1.48 4.17 14.08
CA PHE A 462 0.73 4.60 15.26
C PHE A 462 -0.78 4.40 15.13
N VAL A 463 -1.33 4.51 13.91
CA VAL A 463 -2.78 4.36 13.69
C VAL A 463 -3.09 2.93 13.24
N ASN A 464 -2.56 2.51 12.10
CA ASN A 464 -2.85 1.19 11.53
C ASN A 464 -2.10 0.07 12.24
N LYS A 465 -0.91 0.38 12.78
CA LYS A 465 -0.02 -0.59 13.44
C LYS A 465 0.15 -1.89 12.66
N ASN A 466 0.32 -1.77 11.36
CA ASN A 466 0.56 -2.87 10.43
C ASN A 466 1.50 -2.40 9.35
N PHE A 467 2.67 -3.02 9.27
CA PHE A 467 3.68 -2.67 8.28
C PHE A 467 3.92 -3.85 7.33
N GLU A 468 3.72 -3.59 6.05
CA GLU A 468 4.12 -4.46 4.95
C GLU A 468 5.08 -3.70 4.03
N ALA A 469 6.07 -4.40 3.48
CA ALA A 469 7.09 -3.80 2.61
C ALA A 469 6.51 -2.97 1.47
N ARG A 470 5.39 -3.39 0.90
CA ARG A 470 4.69 -2.69 -0.20
C ARG A 470 4.11 -1.33 0.17
N TYR A 471 3.92 -1.02 1.45
CA TYR A 471 3.36 0.27 1.88
C TYR A 471 4.28 1.45 1.65
N ILE A 472 5.60 1.23 1.47
CA ILE A 472 6.54 2.32 1.18
C ILE A 472 6.60 2.70 -0.31
N PHE A 473 6.01 1.93 -1.20
CA PHE A 473 6.10 2.18 -2.65
C PHE A 473 5.56 3.57 -3.03
N GLN A 474 4.59 4.08 -2.29
CA GLN A 474 4.10 5.44 -2.45
C GLN A 474 5.16 6.52 -2.17
N LEU A 475 6.15 6.21 -1.32
CA LEU A 475 7.22 7.15 -0.97
C LEU A 475 8.34 7.17 -2.02
N PHE A 476 8.54 6.09 -2.79
CA PHE A 476 9.68 5.97 -3.70
C PHE A 476 9.86 7.13 -4.66
N PRO A 477 8.83 7.71 -5.32
CA PRO A 477 9.04 8.87 -6.18
C PRO A 477 9.74 10.04 -5.46
N TYR A 478 9.30 10.38 -4.25
CA TYR A 478 9.90 11.42 -3.42
C TYR A 478 11.30 11.04 -2.92
N LEU A 479 11.46 9.81 -2.46
CA LEU A 479 12.73 9.30 -1.95
C LEU A 479 13.81 9.27 -3.03
N PHE A 480 13.46 8.90 -4.27
CA PHE A 480 14.41 8.89 -5.39
C PHE A 480 14.79 10.30 -5.83
N ILE A 481 13.87 11.28 -5.80
CA ILE A 481 14.24 12.69 -5.98
C ILE A 481 15.23 13.11 -4.92
N SER A 482 14.93 12.83 -3.66
CA SER A 482 15.76 13.22 -2.50
C SER A 482 17.17 12.61 -2.57
N LEU A 483 17.25 11.31 -2.84
CA LEU A 483 18.52 10.61 -3.01
C LEU A 483 19.33 11.18 -4.18
N SER A 484 18.67 11.42 -5.32
CA SER A 484 19.33 11.97 -6.52
C SER A 484 19.89 13.37 -6.27
N VAL A 485 19.16 14.21 -5.55
CA VAL A 485 19.64 15.55 -5.13
C VAL A 485 20.89 15.41 -4.26
N VAL A 486 20.82 14.60 -3.21
CA VAL A 486 21.96 14.41 -2.29
C VAL A 486 23.17 13.88 -3.03
N CYS A 487 23.03 12.85 -3.86
CA CYS A 487 24.14 12.26 -4.61
C CYS A 487 24.81 13.27 -5.54
N ILE A 488 24.04 13.97 -6.36
CA ILE A 488 24.61 14.87 -7.38
C ILE A 488 25.18 16.15 -6.73
N GLU A 489 24.48 16.76 -5.79
CA GLU A 489 24.97 17.96 -5.09
C GLU A 489 26.23 17.65 -4.25
N THR A 490 26.32 16.45 -3.64
CA THR A 490 27.53 15.99 -2.95
C THR A 490 28.68 15.84 -3.93
N TYR A 491 28.45 15.16 -5.07
CA TYR A 491 29.44 14.98 -6.10
C TYR A 491 29.99 16.32 -6.63
N GLU A 492 29.11 17.27 -6.95
CA GLU A 492 29.51 18.58 -7.45
C GLU A 492 30.31 19.37 -6.39
N ARG A 493 29.94 19.28 -5.10
CA ARG A 493 30.73 19.89 -4.01
C ARG A 493 32.12 19.28 -3.87
N ILE A 494 32.25 17.95 -3.97
CA ILE A 494 33.56 17.28 -3.90
C ILE A 494 34.42 17.70 -5.09
N LYS A 495 33.83 17.69 -6.30
CA LYS A 495 34.52 18.11 -7.52
C LYS A 495 35.07 19.54 -7.39
N LEU A 496 34.27 20.48 -6.87
CA LEU A 496 34.73 21.86 -6.66
C LEU A 496 35.86 21.97 -5.63
N LYS A 497 35.87 21.13 -4.58
CA LYS A 497 36.93 21.12 -3.57
C LYS A 497 38.24 20.52 -4.06
N LEU A 498 38.16 19.60 -5.00
CA LEU A 498 39.33 18.91 -5.56
C LEU A 498 39.92 19.65 -6.78
N ASN A 499 39.37 20.80 -7.16
CA ASN A 499 39.80 21.61 -8.31
C ASN A 499 39.87 20.83 -9.64
N PHE A 500 38.98 19.85 -9.83
CA PHE A 500 38.78 19.12 -11.09
C PHE A 500 37.73 19.76 -11.97
#